data_946f06c9284d57818b636a9b12531550
#
_entry.id   946f06c9284d57818b636a9b12531550
#
_cell.length_a   1.000
_cell.length_b   1.000
_cell.length_c   1.000
_cell.angle_alpha   90.00
_cell.angle_beta   90.00
_cell.angle_gamma   90.00
#
_symmetry.space_group_name_H-M   'P 1'
#
loop_
_entity.id
_entity.type
_entity.pdbx_description
1 polymer ?
#
loop_
_entity_poly.entity_id
_entity_poly.type
_entity_poly.pdbx_seq_one_letter_code
_entity_poly.pdbx_strand_id
1 'polypeptide(L)'
;MIFNRLVVCGDSYSEGMSDEKIDGQYRGWADRVADGLAKKSPTFTYANLAVRGKLLQQVIDDQLAIAISYVTGPDTLVSFHAGANDALRPGFDAAAAKEKYQSAVRKLAATGATVMLFTVLEDTGNKGRGSKVWQERFGAFNRSIREVGAEVGAIVVDANGERFLSDRRFLAFDRLHLNSMGHYRCAEAVLEKLGYEFDPQWRTPLPPAKPTPWIKERAMGVLWFFVFALPWIIRRLRGRSSGDGRVAKYPKLISWPH
;
A
#
# COMPACT_ATOMS: atom_id res chain seq x y z
N MET A 1 -17.44 14.92 -1.34
CA MET A 1 -18.30 13.71 -1.26
C MET A 1 -18.15 13.10 0.13
N ILE A 2 -19.22 12.57 0.74
CA ILE A 2 -19.12 11.84 2.01
C ILE A 2 -19.13 10.35 1.67
N PHE A 3 -18.12 9.63 2.15
CA PHE A 3 -18.04 8.18 2.00
C PHE A 3 -18.69 7.49 3.20
N ASN A 4 -19.59 6.55 2.94
CA ASN A 4 -20.24 5.74 3.97
C ASN A 4 -19.58 4.36 4.14
N ARG A 5 -18.64 4.04 3.23
CA ARG A 5 -17.96 2.75 3.23
C ARG A 5 -16.54 2.87 2.69
N LEU A 6 -15.61 2.14 3.31
CA LEU A 6 -14.27 1.91 2.79
C LEU A 6 -14.03 0.40 2.66
N VAL A 7 -13.64 -0.04 1.48
CA VAL A 7 -13.21 -1.42 1.21
C VAL A 7 -11.77 -1.37 0.69
N VAL A 8 -10.88 -2.12 1.33
CA VAL A 8 -9.46 -2.08 1.02
C VAL A 8 -8.99 -3.43 0.49
N CYS A 9 -8.50 -3.45 -0.74
CA CYS A 9 -7.85 -4.59 -1.38
C CYS A 9 -6.37 -4.36 -1.49
N GLY A 10 -5.58 -5.41 -1.28
CA GLY A 10 -4.14 -5.32 -1.49
C GLY A 10 -3.30 -6.34 -0.74
N ASP A 11 -2.08 -5.93 -0.51
CA ASP A 11 -1.06 -6.75 0.14
C ASP A 11 -0.60 -6.15 1.49
N SER A 12 0.67 -6.31 1.84
CA SER A 12 1.25 -5.84 3.11
C SER A 12 1.12 -4.35 3.35
N TYR A 13 1.17 -3.54 2.30
CA TYR A 13 1.01 -2.09 2.39
C TYR A 13 -0.38 -1.71 2.88
N SER A 14 -1.40 -2.34 2.31
CA SER A 14 -2.81 -2.11 2.65
C SER A 14 -3.24 -2.82 3.94
N GLU A 15 -2.59 -3.94 4.30
CA GLU A 15 -2.75 -4.59 5.61
C GLU A 15 -2.24 -3.71 6.75
N GLY A 16 -1.29 -2.81 6.47
CA GLY A 16 -0.65 -1.94 7.45
C GLY A 16 0.59 -2.53 8.09
N MET A 17 1.26 -3.47 7.41
CA MET A 17 2.43 -4.16 7.95
C MET A 17 3.51 -3.18 8.44
N SER A 18 4.07 -3.46 9.61
CA SER A 18 5.13 -2.69 10.30
C SER A 18 4.67 -1.39 10.97
N ASP A 19 3.36 -1.10 11.00
CA ASP A 19 2.80 -0.06 11.88
C ASP A 19 2.70 -0.56 13.34
N GLU A 20 2.26 0.31 14.22
CA GLU A 20 1.84 -0.07 15.57
C GLU A 20 0.74 -1.14 15.54
N LYS A 21 0.66 -1.91 16.62
CA LYS A 21 -0.39 -2.91 16.76
C LYS A 21 -1.43 -2.45 17.76
N ILE A 22 -2.69 -2.58 17.38
CA ILE A 22 -3.87 -2.42 18.24
C ILE A 22 -4.57 -3.78 18.25
N ASP A 23 -4.81 -4.34 19.44
CA ASP A 23 -5.44 -5.66 19.63
C ASP A 23 -4.78 -6.79 18.81
N GLY A 24 -3.44 -6.72 18.68
CA GLY A 24 -2.65 -7.72 17.95
C GLY A 24 -2.62 -7.54 16.43
N GLN A 25 -3.42 -6.64 15.86
CA GLN A 25 -3.46 -6.32 14.44
C GLN A 25 -2.65 -5.04 14.13
N TYR A 26 -2.01 -4.98 12.96
CA TYR A 26 -1.39 -3.74 12.49
C TYR A 26 -2.46 -2.71 12.13
N ARG A 27 -2.33 -1.49 12.65
CA ARG A 27 -3.25 -0.39 12.35
C ARG A 27 -3.18 0.00 10.87
N GLY A 28 -2.02 0.44 10.41
CA GLY A 28 -1.80 0.84 9.02
C GLY A 28 -2.47 2.16 8.62
N TRP A 29 -2.19 2.60 7.40
CA TRP A 29 -2.78 3.81 6.83
C TRP A 29 -4.30 3.69 6.63
N ALA A 30 -4.78 2.49 6.30
CA ALA A 30 -6.19 2.29 5.94
C ALA A 30 -7.14 2.45 7.14
N ASP A 31 -6.74 1.95 8.32
CA ASP A 31 -7.54 2.15 9.55
C ASP A 31 -7.56 3.62 9.95
N ARG A 32 -6.41 4.32 9.81
CA ARG A 32 -6.32 5.77 10.08
C ARG A 32 -7.22 6.58 9.13
N VAL A 33 -7.31 6.19 7.87
CA VAL A 33 -8.24 6.79 6.90
C VAL A 33 -9.68 6.48 7.32
N ALA A 34 -9.98 5.23 7.71
CA ALA A 34 -11.31 4.85 8.20
C ALA A 34 -11.72 5.71 9.41
N ASP A 35 -10.80 5.98 10.37
CA ASP A 35 -11.03 6.90 11.48
C ASP A 35 -11.47 8.30 10.99
N GLY A 36 -10.78 8.83 9.98
CA GLY A 36 -11.08 10.14 9.42
C GLY A 36 -12.43 10.19 8.68
N LEU A 37 -12.74 9.15 7.90
CA LEU A 37 -13.99 9.06 7.14
C LEU A 37 -15.21 8.90 8.07
N ALA A 38 -15.08 8.07 9.09
CA ALA A 38 -16.15 7.80 10.06
C ALA A 38 -16.62 9.05 10.82
N LYS A 39 -15.75 10.04 11.02
CA LYS A 39 -16.12 11.32 11.66
C LYS A 39 -17.27 12.06 10.94
N LYS A 40 -17.45 11.82 9.63
CA LYS A 40 -18.50 12.46 8.82
C LYS A 40 -19.67 11.54 8.46
N SER A 41 -19.62 10.28 8.85
CA SER A 41 -20.65 9.28 8.55
C SER A 41 -20.93 8.39 9.77
N PRO A 42 -22.02 8.61 10.51
CA PRO A 42 -22.37 7.81 11.69
C PRO A 42 -22.64 6.32 11.40
N THR A 43 -22.94 6.00 10.16
CA THR A 43 -23.20 4.62 9.71
C THR A 43 -22.04 4.05 8.90
N PHE A 44 -20.84 4.63 9.05
CA PHE A 44 -19.66 4.22 8.30
C PHE A 44 -19.28 2.77 8.56
N THR A 45 -19.00 2.05 7.46
CA THR A 45 -18.57 0.66 7.51
C THR A 45 -17.21 0.48 6.84
N TYR A 46 -16.43 -0.48 7.34
CA TYR A 46 -15.08 -0.72 6.89
C TYR A 46 -14.82 -2.21 6.69
N ALA A 47 -14.11 -2.55 5.61
CA ALA A 47 -13.52 -3.87 5.39
C ALA A 47 -12.08 -3.72 4.88
N ASN A 48 -11.17 -4.54 5.39
CA ASN A 48 -9.80 -4.61 4.90
C ASN A 48 -9.46 -6.05 4.54
N LEU A 49 -9.50 -6.33 3.24
CA LEU A 49 -9.30 -7.65 2.65
C LEU A 49 -7.81 -7.95 2.39
N ALA A 50 -6.94 -6.97 2.62
CA ALA A 50 -5.53 -7.07 2.30
C ALA A 50 -4.82 -8.14 3.12
N VAL A 51 -3.93 -8.89 2.46
CA VAL A 51 -3.09 -9.92 3.08
C VAL A 51 -1.67 -9.79 2.54
N ARG A 52 -0.71 -9.65 3.44
CA ARG A 52 0.71 -9.48 3.11
C ARG A 52 1.25 -10.55 2.17
N GLY A 53 2.16 -10.14 1.30
CA GLY A 53 2.87 -11.04 0.41
C GLY A 53 2.06 -11.58 -0.76
N LYS A 54 0.80 -11.20 -0.91
CA LYS A 54 -0.04 -11.54 -2.07
C LYS A 54 0.53 -10.89 -3.34
N LEU A 55 0.44 -11.64 -4.44
CA LEU A 55 0.71 -11.15 -5.78
C LEU A 55 -0.57 -10.57 -6.40
N LEU A 56 -0.41 -9.81 -7.49
CA LEU A 56 -1.52 -9.19 -8.20
C LEU A 56 -2.65 -10.19 -8.53
N GLN A 57 -2.30 -11.34 -9.10
CA GLN A 57 -3.30 -12.36 -9.43
C GLN A 57 -4.03 -12.87 -8.19
N GLN A 58 -3.30 -13.11 -7.09
CA GLN A 58 -3.90 -13.58 -5.84
C GLN A 58 -4.81 -12.54 -5.19
N VAL A 59 -4.49 -11.24 -5.30
CA VAL A 59 -5.39 -10.17 -4.84
C VAL A 59 -6.66 -10.16 -5.69
N ILE A 60 -6.53 -10.32 -7.00
CA ILE A 60 -7.68 -10.40 -7.91
C ILE A 60 -8.58 -11.60 -7.56
N ASP A 61 -7.99 -12.78 -7.41
CA ASP A 61 -8.74 -14.03 -7.19
C ASP A 61 -9.43 -14.05 -5.82
N ASP A 62 -8.74 -13.57 -4.77
CA ASP A 62 -9.20 -13.73 -3.39
C ASP A 62 -10.02 -12.54 -2.88
N GLN A 63 -9.83 -11.33 -3.44
CA GLN A 63 -10.36 -10.10 -2.82
C GLN A 63 -11.32 -9.34 -3.74
N LEU A 64 -11.12 -9.37 -5.07
CA LEU A 64 -11.85 -8.51 -6.00
C LEU A 64 -13.36 -8.77 -5.98
N ALA A 65 -13.79 -10.04 -6.05
CA ALA A 65 -15.20 -10.41 -6.03
C ALA A 65 -15.89 -10.01 -4.71
N ILE A 66 -15.18 -10.18 -3.59
CA ILE A 66 -15.66 -9.77 -2.26
C ILE A 66 -15.80 -8.23 -2.21
N ALA A 67 -14.81 -7.50 -2.68
CA ALA A 67 -14.87 -6.03 -2.71
C ALA A 67 -16.05 -5.53 -3.55
N ILE A 68 -16.27 -6.12 -4.73
CA ILE A 68 -17.41 -5.80 -5.61
C ILE A 68 -18.75 -6.04 -4.89
N SER A 69 -18.88 -7.14 -4.15
CA SER A 69 -20.11 -7.45 -3.41
C SER A 69 -20.44 -6.46 -2.29
N TYR A 70 -19.44 -5.67 -1.85
CA TYR A 70 -19.62 -4.65 -0.82
C TYR A 70 -19.95 -3.27 -1.39
N VAL A 71 -19.89 -3.07 -2.69
CA VAL A 71 -20.20 -1.78 -3.31
C VAL A 71 -21.70 -1.52 -3.29
N THR A 72 -22.07 -0.31 -2.85
CA THR A 72 -23.48 0.17 -2.84
C THR A 72 -23.69 1.39 -3.72
N GLY A 73 -22.60 1.94 -4.28
CA GLY A 73 -22.64 3.14 -5.12
C GLY A 73 -21.39 3.99 -4.97
N PRO A 74 -21.42 5.25 -5.40
CA PRO A 74 -20.27 6.14 -5.42
C PRO A 74 -19.79 6.57 -4.03
N ASP A 75 -20.59 6.41 -2.99
CA ASP A 75 -20.27 6.61 -1.58
C ASP A 75 -19.47 5.46 -0.97
N THR A 76 -19.26 4.38 -1.74
CA THR A 76 -18.30 3.32 -1.41
C THR A 76 -16.94 3.64 -2.03
N LEU A 77 -15.95 3.90 -1.18
CA LEU A 77 -14.55 4.06 -1.58
C LEU A 77 -13.89 2.68 -1.60
N VAL A 78 -13.40 2.25 -2.77
CA VAL A 78 -12.65 1.00 -2.91
C VAL A 78 -11.19 1.31 -3.19
N SER A 79 -10.30 0.94 -2.28
CA SER A 79 -8.85 1.04 -2.49
C SER A 79 -8.32 -0.26 -3.10
N PHE A 80 -7.55 -0.15 -4.19
CA PHE A 80 -6.89 -1.29 -4.83
C PHE A 80 -5.39 -1.03 -5.01
N HIS A 81 -4.56 -1.76 -4.25
CA HIS A 81 -3.10 -1.68 -4.30
C HIS A 81 -2.49 -3.08 -4.35
N ALA A 82 -2.06 -3.51 -5.53
CA ALA A 82 -1.47 -4.83 -5.76
C ALA A 82 -0.47 -4.77 -6.93
N GLY A 83 0.50 -5.69 -6.98
CA GLY A 83 1.47 -5.81 -8.08
C GLY A 83 2.89 -5.38 -7.72
N ALA A 84 3.11 -4.65 -6.62
CA ALA A 84 4.45 -4.31 -6.15
C ALA A 84 5.28 -5.57 -5.85
N ASN A 85 4.67 -6.60 -5.26
CA ASN A 85 5.31 -7.88 -4.99
C ASN A 85 5.70 -8.64 -6.27
N ASP A 86 4.94 -8.46 -7.36
CA ASP A 86 5.24 -9.04 -8.67
C ASP A 86 6.47 -8.39 -9.28
N ALA A 87 6.56 -7.06 -9.24
CA ALA A 87 7.69 -6.30 -9.77
C ALA A 87 9.03 -6.64 -9.08
N LEU A 88 9.00 -7.13 -7.84
CA LEU A 88 10.17 -7.60 -7.12
C LEU A 88 10.61 -9.02 -7.51
N ARG A 89 9.86 -9.74 -8.35
CA ARG A 89 10.19 -11.12 -8.72
C ARG A 89 11.08 -11.20 -9.97
N PRO A 90 11.98 -12.20 -10.03
CA PRO A 90 12.61 -12.59 -11.31
C PRO A 90 11.51 -12.93 -12.33
N GLY A 91 11.72 -12.55 -13.60
CA GLY A 91 10.75 -12.85 -14.65
C GLY A 91 9.46 -12.00 -14.60
N PHE A 92 9.47 -10.85 -13.92
CA PHE A 92 8.35 -9.91 -13.96
C PHE A 92 8.04 -9.48 -15.39
N ASP A 93 6.81 -9.74 -15.82
CA ASP A 93 6.27 -9.29 -17.11
C ASP A 93 5.41 -8.04 -16.88
N ALA A 94 5.95 -6.89 -17.25
CA ALA A 94 5.29 -5.60 -17.06
C ALA A 94 4.02 -5.46 -17.92
N ALA A 95 3.96 -6.09 -19.12
CA ALA A 95 2.80 -6.00 -20.00
C ALA A 95 1.64 -6.83 -19.46
N ALA A 96 1.90 -8.07 -19.05
CA ALA A 96 0.90 -8.92 -18.43
C ALA A 96 0.39 -8.35 -17.09
N ALA A 97 1.28 -7.77 -16.27
CA ALA A 97 0.90 -7.12 -15.03
C ALA A 97 0.02 -5.89 -15.29
N LYS A 98 0.36 -5.07 -16.29
CA LYS A 98 -0.45 -3.92 -16.72
C LYS A 98 -1.86 -4.35 -17.10
N GLU A 99 -1.99 -5.33 -17.98
CA GLU A 99 -3.29 -5.81 -18.47
C GLU A 99 -4.18 -6.30 -17.31
N LYS A 100 -3.64 -7.16 -16.45
CA LYS A 100 -4.36 -7.70 -15.28
C LYS A 100 -4.79 -6.60 -14.32
N TYR A 101 -3.87 -5.67 -14.00
CA TYR A 101 -4.15 -4.57 -13.08
C TYR A 101 -5.25 -3.67 -13.62
N GLN A 102 -5.12 -3.22 -14.88
CA GLN A 102 -6.09 -2.35 -15.52
C GLN A 102 -7.45 -3.01 -15.66
N SER A 103 -7.50 -4.30 -16.02
CA SER A 103 -8.76 -5.07 -16.07
C SER A 103 -9.45 -5.12 -14.70
N ALA A 104 -8.71 -5.35 -13.61
CA ALA A 104 -9.28 -5.36 -12.26
C ALA A 104 -9.84 -3.98 -11.86
N VAL A 105 -9.10 -2.91 -12.15
CA VAL A 105 -9.54 -1.52 -11.87
C VAL A 105 -10.79 -1.16 -12.65
N ARG A 106 -10.87 -1.51 -13.95
CA ARG A 106 -12.08 -1.29 -14.76
C ARG A 106 -13.29 -2.02 -14.19
N LYS A 107 -13.12 -3.27 -13.73
CA LYS A 107 -14.20 -4.03 -13.06
C LYS A 107 -14.69 -3.33 -11.80
N LEU A 108 -13.79 -2.80 -10.98
CA LEU A 108 -14.18 -2.02 -9.79
C LEU A 108 -14.92 -0.75 -10.16
N ALA A 109 -14.42 0.02 -11.13
CA ALA A 109 -15.05 1.26 -11.57
C ALA A 109 -16.45 1.01 -12.18
N ALA A 110 -16.62 -0.08 -12.93
CA ALA A 110 -17.91 -0.46 -13.53
C ALA A 110 -19.01 -0.75 -12.49
N THR A 111 -18.66 -0.95 -11.21
CA THR A 111 -19.65 -1.10 -10.13
C THR A 111 -20.29 0.22 -9.69
N GLY A 112 -19.77 1.35 -10.15
CA GLY A 112 -20.16 2.67 -9.69
C GLY A 112 -19.46 3.12 -8.39
N ALA A 113 -18.54 2.33 -7.85
CA ALA A 113 -17.72 2.72 -6.70
C ALA A 113 -16.76 3.86 -7.05
N THR A 114 -16.41 4.68 -6.06
CA THR A 114 -15.24 5.55 -6.16
C THR A 114 -13.98 4.70 -5.94
N VAL A 115 -13.12 4.62 -6.95
CA VAL A 115 -11.88 3.83 -6.90
C VAL A 115 -10.70 4.69 -6.48
N MET A 116 -9.88 4.20 -5.57
CA MET A 116 -8.64 4.83 -5.13
C MET A 116 -7.46 3.91 -5.38
N LEU A 117 -6.43 4.45 -6.03
CA LEU A 117 -5.23 3.73 -6.44
C LEU A 117 -3.99 4.39 -5.83
N PHE A 118 -2.93 3.61 -5.62
CA PHE A 118 -1.65 4.09 -5.12
C PHE A 118 -0.54 3.75 -6.09
N THR A 119 0.35 4.71 -6.35
CA THR A 119 1.63 4.40 -6.98
C THR A 119 2.61 3.81 -5.95
N VAL A 120 3.55 3.03 -6.44
CA VAL A 120 4.68 2.52 -5.66
C VAL A 120 5.81 3.55 -5.69
N LEU A 121 6.50 3.74 -4.57
CA LEU A 121 7.66 4.63 -4.51
C LEU A 121 8.78 4.09 -5.43
N GLU A 122 9.16 4.86 -6.44
CA GLU A 122 10.15 4.48 -7.45
C GLU A 122 11.58 4.62 -6.94
N ASP A 123 11.86 5.67 -6.17
CA ASP A 123 13.18 5.92 -5.60
C ASP A 123 13.13 5.83 -4.07
N THR A 124 13.78 4.81 -3.53
CA THR A 124 13.96 4.61 -2.08
C THR A 124 15.34 5.09 -1.59
N GLY A 125 16.09 5.84 -2.40
CA GLY A 125 17.45 6.31 -2.10
C GLY A 125 18.51 5.20 -2.12
N ASN A 126 18.17 4.01 -2.60
CA ASN A 126 19.13 2.91 -2.76
C ASN A 126 19.99 3.10 -4.02
N LYS A 127 21.33 3.01 -3.89
CA LYS A 127 22.30 3.21 -4.98
C LYS A 127 22.90 1.91 -5.56
N GLY A 128 22.33 0.74 -5.26
CA GLY A 128 22.82 -0.56 -5.75
C GLY A 128 22.45 -0.83 -7.21
N ARG A 129 23.20 -1.76 -7.89
CA ARG A 129 22.88 -2.16 -9.27
C ARG A 129 21.44 -2.64 -9.46
N GLY A 130 20.84 -3.29 -8.46
CA GLY A 130 19.45 -3.73 -8.50
C GLY A 130 18.44 -2.58 -8.40
N SER A 131 18.83 -1.40 -7.88
CA SER A 131 17.90 -0.28 -7.70
C SER A 131 17.38 0.28 -9.03
N LYS A 132 18.23 0.33 -10.07
CA LYS A 132 17.81 0.78 -11.40
C LYS A 132 16.76 -0.13 -12.01
N VAL A 133 16.94 -1.44 -11.93
CA VAL A 133 15.96 -2.42 -12.45
C VAL A 133 14.62 -2.26 -11.73
N TRP A 134 14.63 -2.04 -10.42
CA TRP A 134 13.40 -1.82 -9.65
C TRP A 134 12.76 -0.49 -9.97
N GLN A 135 13.52 0.59 -10.10
CA GLN A 135 13.02 1.89 -10.54
C GLN A 135 12.33 1.79 -11.91
N GLU A 136 12.95 1.11 -12.87
CA GLU A 136 12.37 0.89 -14.20
C GLU A 136 11.05 0.10 -14.11
N ARG A 137 11.02 -1.00 -13.33
CA ARG A 137 9.84 -1.83 -13.16
C ARG A 137 8.71 -1.10 -12.44
N PHE A 138 9.02 -0.41 -11.34
CA PHE A 138 8.03 0.39 -10.61
C PHE A 138 7.56 1.58 -11.45
N GLY A 139 8.46 2.25 -12.17
CA GLY A 139 8.09 3.32 -13.08
C GLY A 139 7.15 2.86 -14.20
N ALA A 140 7.41 1.70 -14.81
CA ALA A 140 6.51 1.10 -15.80
C ALA A 140 5.15 0.75 -15.18
N PHE A 141 5.14 0.15 -13.99
CA PHE A 141 3.93 -0.20 -13.29
C PHE A 141 3.12 1.05 -12.87
N ASN A 142 3.78 2.08 -12.34
CA ASN A 142 3.14 3.35 -11.97
C ASN A 142 2.54 4.08 -13.16
N ARG A 143 3.17 4.02 -14.35
CA ARG A 143 2.55 4.54 -15.57
C ARG A 143 1.22 3.84 -15.86
N SER A 144 1.16 2.51 -15.72
CA SER A 144 -0.08 1.75 -15.93
C SER A 144 -1.18 2.11 -14.92
N ILE A 145 -0.81 2.41 -13.66
CA ILE A 145 -1.74 2.88 -12.63
C ILE A 145 -2.31 4.25 -12.97
N ARG A 146 -1.44 5.19 -13.37
CA ARG A 146 -1.88 6.55 -13.75
C ARG A 146 -2.76 6.52 -15.00
N GLU A 147 -2.42 5.70 -16.00
CA GLU A 147 -3.19 5.54 -17.23
C GLU A 147 -4.62 5.06 -16.94
N VAL A 148 -4.78 3.94 -16.23
CA VAL A 148 -6.11 3.42 -15.91
C VAL A 148 -6.84 4.32 -14.92
N GLY A 149 -6.12 4.94 -14.00
CA GLY A 149 -6.70 5.93 -13.08
C GLY A 149 -7.35 7.10 -13.81
N ALA A 150 -6.66 7.65 -14.82
CA ALA A 150 -7.20 8.71 -15.67
C ALA A 150 -8.39 8.22 -16.52
N GLU A 151 -8.30 6.99 -17.05
CA GLU A 151 -9.35 6.39 -17.88
C GLU A 151 -10.67 6.24 -17.13
N VAL A 152 -10.63 5.75 -15.88
CA VAL A 152 -11.84 5.45 -15.11
C VAL A 152 -12.22 6.55 -14.11
N GLY A 153 -11.49 7.66 -14.07
CA GLY A 153 -11.72 8.72 -13.10
C GLY A 153 -11.36 8.36 -11.66
N ALA A 154 -10.42 7.42 -11.45
CA ALA A 154 -10.02 7.01 -10.11
C ALA A 154 -9.17 8.07 -9.40
N ILE A 155 -9.24 8.09 -8.07
CA ILE A 155 -8.40 8.92 -7.23
C ILE A 155 -7.03 8.27 -7.13
N VAL A 156 -5.99 8.87 -7.73
CA VAL A 156 -4.62 8.35 -7.66
C VAL A 156 -3.86 9.09 -6.56
N VAL A 157 -3.44 8.35 -5.53
CA VAL A 157 -2.51 8.82 -4.49
C VAL A 157 -1.10 8.53 -4.97
N ASP A 158 -0.40 9.56 -5.43
CA ASP A 158 0.92 9.42 -6.05
C ASP A 158 2.04 9.65 -5.02
N ALA A 159 2.73 8.57 -4.66
CA ALA A 159 3.84 8.61 -3.71
C ALA A 159 5.11 9.29 -4.28
N ASN A 160 5.17 9.56 -5.59
CA ASN A 160 6.36 10.08 -6.26
C ASN A 160 6.31 11.59 -6.49
N GLY A 161 5.19 12.26 -6.14
CA GLY A 161 5.03 13.71 -6.25
C GLY A 161 5.85 14.50 -5.24
N GLU A 162 6.16 13.91 -4.10
CA GLU A 162 6.83 14.58 -2.97
C GLU A 162 8.15 13.90 -2.63
N ARG A 163 9.27 14.55 -2.93
CA ARG A 163 10.62 13.99 -2.73
C ARG A 163 10.91 13.54 -1.31
N PHE A 164 10.33 14.19 -0.29
CA PHE A 164 10.57 13.82 1.10
C PHE A 164 10.01 12.44 1.45
N LEU A 165 9.05 11.91 0.69
CA LEU A 165 8.51 10.55 0.90
C LEU A 165 9.54 9.46 0.63
N SER A 166 10.62 9.75 -0.11
CA SER A 166 11.74 8.84 -0.30
C SER A 166 12.68 8.73 0.93
N ASP A 167 12.42 9.49 2.00
CA ASP A 167 13.23 9.42 3.22
C ASP A 167 13.07 8.05 3.90
N ARG A 168 14.18 7.33 4.00
CA ARG A 168 14.21 5.98 4.58
C ARG A 168 13.77 5.90 6.04
N ARG A 169 13.68 7.03 6.74
CA ARG A 169 13.18 7.11 8.13
C ARG A 169 11.66 6.88 8.21
N PHE A 170 10.95 6.88 7.08
CA PHE A 170 9.54 6.46 6.98
C PHE A 170 9.38 4.96 6.77
N LEU A 171 10.48 4.23 6.55
CA LEU A 171 10.48 2.79 6.40
C LEU A 171 10.81 2.09 7.72
N ALA A 172 10.28 0.89 7.88
CA ALA A 172 10.62 -0.01 8.95
C ALA A 172 12.05 -0.58 8.78
N PHE A 173 12.49 -1.39 9.74
CA PHE A 173 13.81 -2.03 9.71
C PHE A 173 14.05 -2.87 8.45
N ASP A 174 12.99 -3.46 7.90
CA ASP A 174 13.05 -4.25 6.67
C ASP A 174 13.35 -3.43 5.41
N ARG A 175 13.30 -2.11 5.48
CA ARG A 175 13.55 -1.15 4.39
C ARG A 175 12.59 -1.29 3.20
N LEU A 176 11.44 -1.90 3.44
CA LEU A 176 10.42 -2.17 2.44
C LEU A 176 9.06 -1.60 2.83
N HIS A 177 8.63 -1.84 4.06
CA HIS A 177 7.33 -1.42 4.55
C HIS A 177 7.42 -0.07 5.26
N LEU A 178 6.32 0.68 5.25
CA LEU A 178 6.21 1.90 6.03
C LEU A 178 6.25 1.56 7.53
N ASN A 179 6.90 2.39 8.32
CA ASN A 179 6.76 2.39 9.78
C ASN A 179 5.54 3.24 10.19
N SER A 180 5.27 3.37 11.49
CA SER A 180 4.10 4.11 11.99
C SER A 180 4.05 5.55 11.49
N MET A 181 5.20 6.24 11.39
CA MET A 181 5.26 7.59 10.84
C MET A 181 4.93 7.62 9.34
N GLY A 182 5.42 6.63 8.58
CA GLY A 182 5.11 6.48 7.16
C GLY A 182 3.63 6.19 6.92
N HIS A 183 3.04 5.29 7.71
CA HIS A 183 1.60 4.99 7.65
C HIS A 183 0.73 6.19 8.04
N TYR A 184 1.13 6.94 9.07
CA TYR A 184 0.44 8.17 9.45
C TYR A 184 0.44 9.18 8.30
N ARG A 185 1.61 9.49 7.72
CA ARG A 185 1.71 10.44 6.61
C ARG A 185 0.94 9.99 5.36
N CYS A 186 0.95 8.69 5.08
CA CYS A 186 0.15 8.13 4.01
C CYS A 186 -1.35 8.36 4.24
N ALA A 187 -1.83 8.15 5.47
CA ALA A 187 -3.23 8.38 5.81
C ALA A 187 -3.62 9.86 5.65
N GLU A 188 -2.79 10.77 6.14
CA GLU A 188 -3.04 12.21 6.02
C GLU A 188 -3.05 12.68 4.56
N ALA A 189 -2.13 12.15 3.73
CA ALA A 189 -2.12 12.41 2.30
C ALA A 189 -3.40 11.91 1.60
N VAL A 190 -3.92 10.77 2.02
CA VAL A 190 -5.19 10.25 1.52
C VAL A 190 -6.36 11.12 1.96
N LEU A 191 -6.45 11.49 3.23
CA LEU A 191 -7.52 12.35 3.75
C LEU A 191 -7.54 13.71 3.04
N GLU A 192 -6.37 14.32 2.83
CA GLU A 192 -6.24 15.54 2.04
C GLU A 192 -6.77 15.36 0.62
N LYS A 193 -6.34 14.29 -0.05
CA LYS A 193 -6.76 13.99 -1.43
C LYS A 193 -8.26 13.77 -1.55
N LEU A 194 -8.90 13.24 -0.51
CA LEU A 194 -10.34 13.02 -0.42
C LEU A 194 -11.12 14.27 0.03
N GLY A 195 -10.45 15.35 0.42
CA GLY A 195 -11.07 16.58 0.91
C GLY A 195 -11.66 16.44 2.32
N TYR A 196 -11.09 15.57 3.15
CA TYR A 196 -11.40 15.44 4.58
C TYR A 196 -10.45 16.27 5.44
N GLU A 197 -10.75 16.36 6.73
CA GLU A 197 -9.84 16.95 7.71
C GLU A 197 -8.54 16.14 7.78
N PHE A 198 -7.40 16.83 7.70
CA PHE A 198 -6.08 16.23 7.71
C PHE A 198 -5.08 17.13 8.44
N ASP A 199 -3.97 16.55 8.89
CA ASP A 199 -2.84 17.31 9.44
C ASP A 199 -1.89 17.79 8.33
N PRO A 200 -1.81 19.10 8.05
CA PRO A 200 -0.96 19.62 6.98
C PRO A 200 0.55 19.39 7.23
N GLN A 201 0.95 19.07 8.46
CA GLN A 201 2.33 18.78 8.81
C GLN A 201 2.85 17.48 8.17
N TRP A 202 1.97 16.64 7.62
CA TRP A 202 2.41 15.44 6.92
C TRP A 202 3.38 15.73 5.77
N ARG A 203 3.31 16.93 5.16
CA ARG A 203 4.20 17.41 4.10
C ARG A 203 5.53 17.97 4.60
N THR A 204 5.68 18.19 5.89
CA THR A 204 6.90 18.78 6.45
C THR A 204 8.04 17.75 6.38
N PRO A 205 9.15 18.03 5.64
CA PRO A 205 10.30 17.15 5.62
C PRO A 205 10.86 16.95 7.01
N LEU A 206 11.42 15.78 7.28
CA LEU A 206 12.15 15.55 8.52
C LEU A 206 13.41 16.41 8.56
N PRO A 207 13.85 16.88 9.74
CA PRO A 207 15.12 17.55 9.89
C PRO A 207 16.27 16.70 9.30
N PRO A 208 17.36 17.32 8.83
CA PRO A 208 18.51 16.58 8.31
C PRO A 208 18.95 15.47 9.26
N ALA A 209 19.16 14.26 8.71
CA ALA A 209 19.61 13.13 9.51
C ALA A 209 21.03 13.40 10.04
N LYS A 210 21.26 13.08 11.32
CA LYS A 210 22.62 13.10 11.86
C LYS A 210 23.47 12.06 11.13
N PRO A 211 24.72 12.39 10.76
CA PRO A 211 25.64 11.43 10.13
C PRO A 211 25.77 10.17 11.00
N THR A 212 25.57 9.02 10.40
CA THR A 212 25.80 7.74 11.09
C THR A 212 27.25 7.29 10.80
N PRO A 213 28.05 6.90 11.81
CA PRO A 213 29.37 6.35 11.57
C PRO A 213 29.31 5.15 10.60
N TRP A 214 30.22 5.10 9.63
CA TRP A 214 30.21 4.08 8.57
C TRP A 214 30.26 2.64 9.12
N ILE A 215 30.94 2.41 10.24
CA ILE A 215 30.99 1.11 10.92
C ILE A 215 29.58 0.69 11.37
N LYS A 216 28.82 1.63 11.95
CA LYS A 216 27.44 1.38 12.39
C LYS A 216 26.52 1.10 11.20
N GLU A 217 26.65 1.85 10.10
CA GLU A 217 25.89 1.59 8.87
C GLU A 217 26.18 0.20 8.31
N ARG A 218 27.45 -0.21 8.30
CA ARG A 218 27.87 -1.52 7.82
C ARG A 218 27.35 -2.64 8.72
N ALA A 219 27.46 -2.49 10.03
CA ALA A 219 26.92 -3.44 11.00
C ALA A 219 25.40 -3.60 10.87
N MET A 220 24.68 -2.48 10.73
CA MET A 220 23.22 -2.51 10.48
C MET A 220 22.86 -3.13 9.13
N GLY A 221 23.70 -2.96 8.11
CA GLY A 221 23.53 -3.63 6.82
C GLY A 221 23.68 -5.15 6.90
N VAL A 222 24.68 -5.64 7.64
CA VAL A 222 24.91 -7.07 7.90
C VAL A 222 23.74 -7.65 8.71
N LEU A 223 23.35 -6.97 9.78
CA LEU A 223 22.19 -7.39 10.59
C LEU A 223 20.92 -7.48 9.76
N TRP A 224 20.63 -6.45 8.95
CA TRP A 224 19.49 -6.44 8.04
C TRP A 224 19.52 -7.63 7.08
N PHE A 225 20.71 -7.96 6.52
CA PHE A 225 20.85 -9.07 5.60
C PHE A 225 20.45 -10.40 6.26
N PHE A 226 21.00 -10.69 7.45
CA PHE A 226 20.73 -11.95 8.12
C PHE A 226 19.32 -12.04 8.74
N VAL A 227 18.79 -10.94 9.26
CA VAL A 227 17.49 -10.92 9.94
C VAL A 227 16.33 -10.80 8.96
N PHE A 228 16.52 -10.10 7.82
CA PHE A 228 15.44 -9.85 6.89
C PHE A 228 15.69 -10.43 5.49
N ALA A 229 16.80 -10.02 4.81
CA ALA A 229 16.98 -10.35 3.40
C ALA A 229 17.16 -11.85 3.17
N LEU A 230 18.02 -12.52 3.94
CA LEU A 230 18.29 -13.94 3.80
C LEU A 230 17.05 -14.82 4.09
N PRO A 231 16.30 -14.62 5.20
CA PRO A 231 15.04 -15.34 5.42
C PRO A 231 14.00 -15.06 4.34
N TRP A 232 13.94 -13.85 3.80
CA TRP A 232 13.04 -13.49 2.72
C TRP A 232 13.41 -14.25 1.44
N ILE A 233 14.71 -14.30 1.06
CA ILE A 233 15.20 -15.06 -0.10
C ILE A 233 14.88 -16.54 0.07
N ILE A 234 15.17 -17.13 1.23
CA ILE A 234 14.92 -18.56 1.50
C ILE A 234 13.43 -18.89 1.36
N ARG A 235 12.53 -18.03 1.90
CA ARG A 235 11.08 -18.22 1.72
C ARG A 235 10.70 -18.18 0.24
N ARG A 236 11.25 -17.23 -0.53
CA ARG A 236 11.01 -17.13 -1.97
C ARG A 236 11.46 -18.37 -2.74
N LEU A 237 12.65 -18.89 -2.45
CA LEU A 237 13.18 -20.11 -3.08
C LEU A 237 12.33 -21.34 -2.74
N ARG A 238 11.68 -21.35 -1.58
CA ARG A 238 10.75 -22.40 -1.16
C ARG A 238 9.31 -22.20 -1.65
N GLY A 239 9.04 -21.24 -2.50
CA GLY A 239 7.70 -20.89 -2.99
C GLY A 239 6.75 -20.37 -1.91
N ARG A 240 7.26 -19.99 -0.73
CA ARG A 240 6.46 -19.52 0.40
C ARG A 240 6.36 -17.98 0.45
N SER A 241 5.24 -17.50 0.96
CA SER A 241 4.97 -16.11 1.24
C SER A 241 4.84 -15.86 2.75
N SER A 242 5.03 -14.61 3.18
CA SER A 242 4.74 -14.20 4.57
C SER A 242 3.22 -14.17 4.86
N GLY A 243 2.39 -14.24 3.82
CA GLY A 243 0.93 -14.28 3.90
C GLY A 243 0.32 -15.67 3.92
N ASP A 244 1.13 -16.74 3.76
CA ASP A 244 0.62 -18.10 3.72
C ASP A 244 -0.09 -18.46 5.03
N GLY A 245 -1.32 -18.97 4.92
CA GLY A 245 -2.17 -19.31 6.05
C GLY A 245 -2.74 -18.11 6.83
N ARG A 246 -2.58 -16.87 6.33
CA ARG A 246 -3.16 -15.67 6.93
C ARG A 246 -4.50 -15.32 6.31
N VAL A 247 -5.36 -14.77 7.15
CA VAL A 247 -6.63 -14.17 6.75
C VAL A 247 -6.54 -12.65 6.85
N ALA A 248 -7.40 -11.97 6.11
CA ALA A 248 -7.55 -10.52 6.20
C ALA A 248 -7.96 -10.09 7.61
N LYS A 249 -7.55 -8.90 8.04
CA LYS A 249 -7.87 -8.41 9.40
C LYS A 249 -9.36 -8.10 9.58
N TYR A 250 -10.01 -7.56 8.56
CA TYR A 250 -11.44 -7.27 8.54
C TYR A 250 -12.06 -7.81 7.25
N PRO A 251 -12.26 -9.15 7.16
CA PRO A 251 -12.73 -9.79 5.93
C PRO A 251 -14.22 -9.51 5.63
N LYS A 252 -14.96 -9.00 6.61
CA LYS A 252 -16.36 -8.58 6.48
C LYS A 252 -16.48 -7.10 6.80
N LEU A 253 -17.53 -6.47 6.28
CA LEU A 253 -17.88 -5.11 6.68
C LEU A 253 -18.23 -5.08 8.17
N ILE A 254 -17.61 -4.16 8.88
CA ILE A 254 -17.85 -3.86 10.29
C ILE A 254 -18.23 -2.40 10.43
N SER A 255 -19.04 -2.06 11.44
CA SER A 255 -19.24 -0.66 11.84
C SER A 255 -17.91 -0.11 12.37
N TRP A 256 -17.56 1.13 12.00
CA TRP A 256 -16.31 1.75 12.41
C TRP A 256 -16.54 3.18 12.91
N PRO A 257 -15.89 3.65 13.97
CA PRO A 257 -15.03 2.87 14.91
C PRO A 257 -15.85 1.88 15.73
N HIS A 258 -15.22 0.81 16.18
CA HIS A 258 -15.83 -0.25 17.00
C HIS A 258 -15.12 -0.37 18.35
#